data_c2d3e41bd32b37824f67834c7b62bbc3
#
_entry.id   c2d3e41bd32b37824f67834c7b62bbc3
#
_cell.length_a   1.000
_cell.length_b   1.000
_cell.length_c   1.000
_cell.angle_alpha   90.00
_cell.angle_beta   90.00
_cell.angle_gamma   90.00
#
_symmetry.space_group_name_H-M   'P 1'
#
loop_
_entity.id
_entity.type
_entity.pdbx_description
1 polymer ?
#
loop_
_entity_poly.entity_id
_entity_poly.type
_entity_poly.pdbx_seq_one_letter_code
_entity_poly.pdbx_strand_id
1 'polypeptide(L)'
;VRRPIIEGARVRAVAAVAVSVGLSLMFVATLGGLHCEAAADLAETAVEVIEHPVLLRVVDHKGIQVAEVHYNNEVVFRLRADFGGYDVASRGEIVRRRLAAFSDNQLAPADLHVLNWGDYAAVAAKGDIIVTVDPVTAAHNGVDPATLALRWVNNLRLCLGTTEIRSLAVQEGLASWYGPGFHGRTTASGETYNQYGLTAAHRGLPFGSMVLVTNLVNGRSVVVRINDRGPYPVVSGQRVFSENRIIDLSRGAAEVIDLIGPGVQPVRIRVINVGLEVVQVLAPD
;
A
#
# COMPACT_ATOMS: atom_id res chain seq x y z
N VAL A 1 42.61 -25.20 8.68
CA VAL A 1 41.21 -25.65 8.59
C VAL A 1 40.34 -24.60 9.27
N ARG A 2 39.75 -23.68 8.50
CA ARG A 2 38.82 -22.68 8.99
C ARG A 2 37.41 -23.13 8.66
N ARG A 3 36.54 -23.20 9.66
CA ARG A 3 35.10 -23.44 9.50
C ARG A 3 34.41 -22.11 9.11
N PRO A 4 33.43 -22.11 8.21
CA PRO A 4 32.63 -20.93 7.93
C PRO A 4 31.60 -20.72 9.04
N ILE A 5 31.45 -19.44 9.43
CA ILE A 5 30.40 -18.94 10.32
C ILE A 5 29.13 -18.84 9.51
N ILE A 6 28.08 -19.53 9.92
CA ILE A 6 26.73 -19.40 9.34
C ILE A 6 26.06 -18.24 10.06
N GLU A 7 25.87 -17.17 9.35
CA GLU A 7 25.14 -15.98 9.81
C GLU A 7 23.63 -16.25 9.85
N GLY A 8 23.02 -15.91 10.97
CA GLY A 8 21.67 -16.30 11.33
C GLY A 8 20.57 -15.65 10.48
N ALA A 9 19.72 -16.48 9.91
CA ALA A 9 18.43 -16.10 9.36
C ALA A 9 17.52 -15.59 10.49
N ARG A 10 17.07 -14.34 10.40
CA ARG A 10 16.04 -13.78 11.29
C ARG A 10 14.70 -14.42 10.95
N VAL A 11 14.23 -15.30 11.81
CA VAL A 11 12.89 -15.86 11.76
C VAL A 11 11.89 -14.76 12.16
N ARG A 12 11.02 -14.36 11.25
CA ARG A 12 9.85 -13.50 11.56
C ARG A 12 8.77 -14.39 12.17
N ALA A 13 8.34 -14.06 13.38
CA ALA A 13 7.20 -14.70 14.02
C ALA A 13 5.90 -14.23 13.33
N VAL A 14 5.20 -15.15 12.67
CA VAL A 14 3.83 -14.98 12.19
C VAL A 14 2.92 -15.73 13.16
N ALA A 15 1.90 -15.04 13.67
CA ALA A 15 0.93 -15.63 14.58
C ALA A 15 0.11 -16.72 13.86
N ALA A 16 0.24 -17.96 14.32
CA ALA A 16 -0.55 -19.09 13.83
C ALA A 16 -1.93 -19.08 14.50
N VAL A 17 -2.99 -19.06 13.69
CA VAL A 17 -4.36 -19.37 14.13
C VAL A 17 -4.61 -20.84 13.84
N ALA A 18 -4.63 -21.65 14.88
CA ALA A 18 -4.95 -23.07 14.76
C ALA A 18 -6.46 -23.24 14.62
N VAL A 19 -6.93 -23.71 13.46
CA VAL A 19 -8.30 -24.22 13.27
C VAL A 19 -8.26 -25.72 13.47
N SER A 20 -8.72 -26.20 14.63
CA SER A 20 -8.90 -27.61 14.93
C SER A 20 -10.16 -28.13 14.23
N VAL A 21 -10.01 -28.94 13.19
CA VAL A 21 -11.11 -29.75 12.64
C VAL A 21 -11.11 -31.07 13.40
N GLY A 22 -12.03 -31.21 14.37
CA GLY A 22 -12.26 -32.44 15.10
C GLY A 22 -12.94 -33.48 14.20
N LEU A 23 -12.25 -34.52 13.84
CA LEU A 23 -12.85 -35.75 13.29
C LEU A 23 -12.86 -36.81 14.40
N SER A 24 -14.01 -36.97 15.09
CA SER A 24 -14.26 -38.10 15.98
C SER A 24 -14.48 -39.35 15.16
N LEU A 25 -13.52 -40.26 15.15
CA LEU A 25 -13.76 -41.67 14.80
C LEU A 25 -13.81 -42.51 16.08
N MET A 26 -15.03 -42.87 16.50
CA MET A 26 -15.22 -43.89 17.49
C MET A 26 -14.98 -45.27 16.83
N PHE A 27 -13.96 -45.98 17.23
CA PHE A 27 -13.83 -47.42 17.03
C PHE A 27 -13.81 -48.10 18.38
N VAL A 28 -14.88 -48.84 18.67
CA VAL A 28 -14.94 -49.80 19.79
C VAL A 28 -14.42 -51.11 19.26
N ALA A 29 -13.33 -51.62 19.79
CA ALA A 29 -12.96 -53.02 19.69
C ALA A 29 -12.35 -53.50 21.01
N THR A 30 -13.09 -54.33 21.69
CA THR A 30 -12.62 -55.18 22.78
C THR A 30 -11.85 -56.37 22.24
N LEU A 31 -10.69 -56.70 22.80
CA LEU A 31 -10.22 -58.02 23.24
C LEU A 31 -8.66 -58.12 23.19
N GLY A 32 -8.12 -58.57 24.32
CA GLY A 32 -6.96 -59.44 24.32
C GLY A 32 -5.59 -58.76 24.36
N GLY A 33 -4.95 -58.84 25.53
CA GLY A 33 -3.65 -58.33 25.84
C GLY A 33 -2.53 -58.82 24.89
N LEU A 34 -1.69 -57.90 24.57
CA LEU A 34 -0.26 -58.09 24.27
C LEU A 34 0.40 -56.69 24.35
N HIS A 35 1.34 -56.58 25.24
CA HIS A 35 2.23 -55.39 25.28
C HIS A 35 2.96 -55.30 23.96
N CYS A 36 2.77 -54.20 23.24
CA CYS A 36 3.65 -53.74 22.22
C CYS A 36 3.85 -52.23 22.42
N GLU A 37 4.92 -51.88 23.12
CA GLU A 37 5.48 -50.53 23.07
C GLU A 37 5.97 -50.26 21.65
N ALA A 38 5.13 -49.54 20.89
CA ALA A 38 5.58 -48.79 19.76
C ALA A 38 4.67 -47.56 19.70
N ALA A 39 4.89 -46.63 20.64
CA ALA A 39 4.44 -45.26 20.43
C ALA A 39 5.27 -44.73 19.25
N ALA A 40 4.80 -44.99 18.05
CA ALA A 40 5.30 -44.31 16.88
C ALA A 40 5.01 -42.82 17.09
N ASP A 41 6.07 -42.09 17.28
CA ASP A 41 6.16 -40.65 17.27
C ASP A 41 5.67 -40.17 15.88
N LEU A 42 4.33 -40.09 15.73
CA LEU A 42 3.73 -39.35 14.64
C LEU A 42 3.91 -37.87 14.99
N ALA A 43 5.12 -37.40 14.77
CA ALA A 43 5.33 -35.97 14.60
C ALA A 43 4.37 -35.53 13.49
N GLU A 44 3.22 -35.02 13.92
CA GLU A 44 2.28 -34.29 13.08
C GLU A 44 3.05 -33.11 12.51
N THR A 45 3.67 -33.31 11.34
CA THR A 45 4.24 -32.21 10.57
C THR A 45 3.05 -31.32 10.22
N ALA A 46 2.78 -30.35 11.07
CA ALA A 46 1.91 -29.25 10.75
C ALA A 46 2.48 -28.59 9.48
N VAL A 47 1.88 -28.92 8.33
CA VAL A 47 2.16 -28.20 7.10
C VAL A 47 1.65 -26.79 7.36
N GLU A 48 2.58 -25.88 7.65
CA GLU A 48 2.29 -24.46 7.75
C GLU A 48 1.82 -24.02 6.35
N VAL A 49 0.49 -23.93 6.18
CA VAL A 49 -0.09 -23.38 4.96
C VAL A 49 0.18 -21.88 5.03
N ILE A 50 1.26 -21.44 4.43
CA ILE A 50 1.54 -20.03 4.22
C ILE A 50 0.50 -19.54 3.23
N GLU A 51 -0.61 -18.98 3.73
CA GLU A 51 -1.59 -18.31 2.88
C GLU A 51 -0.88 -17.12 2.20
N HIS A 52 -0.88 -17.13 0.87
CA HIS A 52 -0.31 -16.03 0.10
C HIS A 52 -1.07 -14.74 0.45
N PRO A 53 -0.37 -13.60 0.71
CA PRO A 53 -1.02 -12.37 1.12
C PRO A 53 -1.99 -11.81 0.07
N VAL A 54 -1.89 -12.26 -1.20
CA VAL A 54 -2.74 -11.80 -2.30
C VAL A 54 -3.80 -12.86 -2.62
N LEU A 55 -5.07 -12.51 -2.36
CA LEU A 55 -6.22 -13.36 -2.61
C LEU A 55 -7.17 -12.70 -3.62
N LEU A 56 -7.94 -13.53 -4.33
CA LEU A 56 -9.04 -13.10 -5.18
C LEU A 56 -10.36 -13.64 -4.61
N ARG A 57 -11.36 -12.77 -4.54
CA ARG A 57 -12.75 -13.16 -4.30
C ARG A 57 -13.61 -12.61 -5.44
N VAL A 58 -14.48 -13.43 -5.99
CA VAL A 58 -15.52 -12.99 -6.94
C VAL A 58 -16.83 -13.01 -6.19
N VAL A 59 -17.44 -11.84 -6.04
CA VAL A 59 -18.68 -11.67 -5.28
C VAL A 59 -19.77 -11.07 -6.16
N ASP A 60 -21.03 -11.44 -5.90
CA ASP A 60 -22.18 -10.76 -6.50
C ASP A 60 -22.54 -9.55 -5.64
N HIS A 61 -22.56 -8.38 -6.25
CA HIS A 61 -22.99 -7.15 -5.60
C HIS A 61 -24.18 -6.57 -6.33
N LYS A 62 -25.41 -6.91 -5.89
CA LYS A 62 -26.68 -6.46 -6.48
C LYS A 62 -26.82 -6.85 -7.96
N GLY A 63 -26.45 -8.06 -8.32
CA GLY A 63 -26.54 -8.58 -9.68
C GLY A 63 -25.34 -8.20 -10.58
N ILE A 64 -24.33 -7.57 -10.03
CA ILE A 64 -23.08 -7.25 -10.74
C ILE A 64 -21.95 -8.12 -10.15
N GLN A 65 -21.28 -8.90 -10.98
CA GLN A 65 -20.07 -9.60 -10.55
C GLN A 65 -18.93 -8.60 -10.30
N VAL A 66 -18.28 -8.74 -9.15
CA VAL A 66 -17.16 -7.91 -8.75
C VAL A 66 -15.98 -8.81 -8.37
N ALA A 67 -14.83 -8.60 -9.01
CA ALA A 67 -13.59 -9.23 -8.58
C ALA A 67 -12.90 -8.33 -7.56
N GLU A 68 -12.81 -8.80 -6.33
CA GLU A 68 -12.09 -8.15 -5.24
C GLU A 68 -10.72 -8.80 -5.07
N VAL A 69 -9.67 -8.04 -5.36
CA VAL A 69 -8.29 -8.45 -5.08
C VAL A 69 -7.91 -7.92 -3.72
N HIS A 70 -7.50 -8.83 -2.85
CA HIS A 70 -7.11 -8.55 -1.47
C HIS A 70 -5.60 -8.62 -1.32
N TYR A 71 -5.07 -7.82 -0.41
CA TYR A 71 -3.70 -7.89 0.09
C TYR A 71 -3.75 -7.86 1.62
N ASN A 72 -3.20 -8.88 2.29
CA ASN A 72 -3.30 -9.06 3.75
C ASN A 72 -4.76 -8.96 4.25
N ASN A 73 -5.70 -9.62 3.58
CA ASN A 73 -7.15 -9.61 3.84
C ASN A 73 -7.88 -8.27 3.58
N GLU A 74 -7.19 -7.21 3.20
CA GLU A 74 -7.79 -5.92 2.85
C GLU A 74 -8.04 -5.81 1.35
N VAL A 75 -9.20 -5.29 0.96
CA VAL A 75 -9.54 -5.09 -0.47
C VAL A 75 -8.72 -3.94 -1.04
N VAL A 76 -7.81 -4.25 -1.95
CA VAL A 76 -6.99 -3.23 -2.62
C VAL A 76 -7.53 -2.81 -3.97
N PHE A 77 -8.14 -3.74 -4.74
CA PHE A 77 -8.75 -3.44 -6.04
C PHE A 77 -10.15 -4.04 -6.15
N ARG A 78 -11.08 -3.32 -6.80
CA ARG A 78 -12.42 -3.80 -7.16
C ARG A 78 -12.65 -3.61 -8.65
N LEU A 79 -12.63 -4.71 -9.41
CA LEU A 79 -12.95 -4.74 -10.83
C LEU A 79 -14.44 -5.03 -10.98
N ARG A 80 -15.17 -4.19 -11.73
CA ARG A 80 -16.63 -4.22 -11.81
C ARG A 80 -17.16 -4.32 -13.24
N ALA A 81 -16.29 -4.55 -14.21
CA ALA A 81 -16.64 -4.66 -15.61
C ALA A 81 -15.69 -5.58 -16.36
N ASP A 82 -16.20 -6.19 -17.41
CA ASP A 82 -15.38 -6.87 -18.42
C ASP A 82 -14.57 -5.85 -19.19
N PHE A 83 -13.38 -6.19 -19.59
CA PHE A 83 -12.50 -5.30 -20.34
C PHE A 83 -11.40 -6.06 -21.08
N GLY A 84 -11.07 -5.60 -22.29
CA GLY A 84 -9.97 -6.17 -23.07
C GLY A 84 -10.20 -7.63 -23.49
N GLY A 85 -11.46 -8.06 -23.62
CA GLY A 85 -11.80 -9.46 -23.95
C GLY A 85 -11.82 -10.42 -22.77
N TYR A 86 -11.63 -9.92 -21.55
CA TYR A 86 -11.66 -10.70 -20.31
C TYR A 86 -12.88 -10.33 -19.48
N ASP A 87 -13.57 -11.34 -18.94
CA ASP A 87 -14.58 -11.15 -17.92
C ASP A 87 -13.97 -10.67 -16.59
N VAL A 88 -14.82 -10.24 -15.67
CA VAL A 88 -14.43 -9.73 -14.36
C VAL A 88 -13.57 -10.72 -13.58
N ALA A 89 -13.92 -12.01 -13.59
CA ALA A 89 -13.19 -13.03 -12.84
C ALA A 89 -11.80 -13.29 -13.42
N SER A 90 -11.72 -13.43 -14.75
CA SER A 90 -10.45 -13.59 -15.47
C SER A 90 -9.53 -12.38 -15.29
N ARG A 91 -10.08 -11.18 -15.34
CA ARG A 91 -9.35 -9.94 -15.03
C ARG A 91 -8.80 -9.95 -13.60
N GLY A 92 -9.66 -10.33 -12.64
CA GLY A 92 -9.26 -10.45 -11.24
C GLY A 92 -8.09 -11.40 -11.05
N GLU A 93 -8.12 -12.56 -11.72
CA GLU A 93 -7.05 -13.54 -11.63
C GLU A 93 -5.73 -13.06 -12.25
N ILE A 94 -5.79 -12.35 -13.39
CA ILE A 94 -4.59 -11.72 -13.99
C ILE A 94 -3.97 -10.72 -13.00
N VAL A 95 -4.79 -9.87 -12.38
CA VAL A 95 -4.34 -8.85 -11.43
C VAL A 95 -3.76 -9.51 -10.16
N ARG A 96 -4.44 -10.53 -9.63
CA ARG A 96 -3.96 -11.31 -8.48
C ARG A 96 -2.58 -11.88 -8.74
N ARG A 97 -2.37 -12.56 -9.88
CA ARG A 97 -1.06 -13.15 -10.24
C ARG A 97 0.03 -12.10 -10.37
N ARG A 98 -0.26 -10.97 -11.00
CA ARG A 98 0.70 -9.87 -11.13
C ARG A 98 1.09 -9.30 -9.77
N LEU A 99 0.08 -9.01 -8.93
CA LEU A 99 0.33 -8.47 -7.60
C LEU A 99 1.08 -9.49 -6.72
N ALA A 100 0.78 -10.78 -6.82
CA ALA A 100 1.49 -11.84 -6.14
C ALA A 100 2.97 -11.87 -6.52
N ALA A 101 3.27 -11.84 -7.81
CA ALA A 101 4.66 -11.81 -8.29
C ALA A 101 5.45 -10.59 -7.78
N PHE A 102 4.81 -9.43 -7.67
CA PHE A 102 5.43 -8.26 -7.05
C PHE A 102 5.62 -8.41 -5.54
N SER A 103 4.64 -9.01 -4.84
CA SER A 103 4.73 -9.28 -3.41
C SER A 103 5.90 -10.19 -3.08
N ASP A 104 6.09 -11.26 -3.84
CA ASP A 104 7.20 -12.20 -3.69
C ASP A 104 8.58 -11.53 -3.93
N ASN A 105 8.60 -10.48 -4.75
CA ASN A 105 9.79 -9.68 -5.08
C ASN A 105 9.92 -8.41 -4.21
N GLN A 106 9.45 -8.44 -2.97
CA GLN A 106 9.56 -7.36 -1.99
C GLN A 106 9.02 -6.02 -2.52
N LEU A 107 7.72 -5.98 -2.84
CA LEU A 107 7.02 -4.76 -3.22
C LEU A 107 7.05 -3.74 -2.08
N ALA A 108 7.63 -2.57 -2.34
CA ALA A 108 7.65 -1.47 -1.38
C ALA A 108 6.59 -0.40 -1.73
N PRO A 109 6.07 0.35 -0.75
CA PRO A 109 5.13 1.45 -1.02
C PRO A 109 5.66 2.49 -2.03
N ALA A 110 6.97 2.71 -2.06
CA ALA A 110 7.62 3.67 -2.97
C ALA A 110 7.64 3.20 -4.43
N ASP A 111 7.56 1.89 -4.68
CA ASP A 111 7.55 1.32 -6.04
C ASP A 111 6.24 1.62 -6.78
N LEU A 112 5.17 1.90 -6.04
CA LEU A 112 3.82 2.07 -6.59
C LEU A 112 3.61 3.47 -7.16
N HIS A 113 3.10 3.53 -8.39
CA HIS A 113 2.75 4.78 -9.06
C HIS A 113 1.54 4.60 -9.98
N VAL A 114 0.95 5.72 -10.38
CA VAL A 114 -0.16 5.76 -11.34
C VAL A 114 0.39 6.14 -12.70
N LEU A 115 0.00 5.38 -13.72
CA LEU A 115 0.09 5.78 -15.12
C LEU A 115 -1.28 6.32 -15.55
N ASN A 116 -1.29 7.44 -16.29
CA ASN A 116 -2.51 8.08 -16.76
C ASN A 116 -2.41 8.40 -18.25
N TRP A 117 -3.38 7.91 -19.04
CA TRP A 117 -3.49 8.10 -20.48
C TRP A 117 -4.80 8.80 -20.88
N GLY A 118 -5.36 9.62 -20.00
CA GLY A 118 -6.64 10.29 -20.22
C GLY A 118 -7.82 9.40 -19.83
N ASP A 119 -8.43 8.72 -20.81
CA ASP A 119 -9.58 7.84 -20.56
C ASP A 119 -9.23 6.55 -19.81
N TYR A 120 -7.96 6.22 -19.68
CA TYR A 120 -7.45 5.04 -18.99
C TYR A 120 -6.36 5.43 -18.00
N ALA A 121 -6.27 4.65 -16.94
CA ALA A 121 -5.17 4.73 -16.00
C ALA A 121 -4.67 3.33 -15.61
N ALA A 122 -3.57 3.25 -14.90
CA ALA A 122 -3.12 1.99 -14.32
C ALA A 122 -2.41 2.20 -12.99
N VAL A 123 -2.45 1.16 -12.16
CA VAL A 123 -1.51 0.99 -11.05
C VAL A 123 -0.33 0.20 -11.57
N ALA A 124 0.86 0.73 -11.37
CA ALA A 124 2.11 0.13 -11.81
C ALA A 124 3.13 0.08 -10.67
N ALA A 125 4.08 -0.85 -10.77
CA ALA A 125 5.23 -0.94 -9.88
C ALA A 125 6.47 -1.37 -10.67
N LYS A 126 7.63 -0.81 -10.34
CA LYS A 126 8.94 -1.20 -10.95
C LYS A 126 8.93 -1.21 -12.49
N GLY A 127 8.10 -0.37 -13.12
CA GLY A 127 7.97 -0.27 -14.58
C GLY A 127 6.87 -1.12 -15.21
N ASP A 128 6.27 -2.05 -14.48
CA ASP A 128 5.24 -2.96 -14.99
C ASP A 128 3.84 -2.64 -14.44
N ILE A 129 2.81 -2.92 -15.25
CA ILE A 129 1.41 -2.69 -14.89
C ILE A 129 0.90 -3.84 -14.04
N ILE A 130 0.37 -3.50 -12.84
CA ILE A 130 -0.36 -4.43 -11.98
C ILE A 130 -1.80 -4.55 -12.47
N VAL A 131 -2.50 -3.42 -12.60
CA VAL A 131 -3.92 -3.38 -13.00
C VAL A 131 -4.21 -2.16 -13.86
N THR A 132 -4.95 -2.36 -14.95
CA THR A 132 -5.50 -1.28 -15.78
C THR A 132 -6.87 -0.86 -15.26
N VAL A 133 -7.10 0.43 -15.19
CA VAL A 133 -8.38 1.06 -14.83
C VAL A 133 -9.03 1.57 -16.10
N ASP A 134 -10.10 0.93 -16.49
CA ASP A 134 -10.93 1.32 -17.63
C ASP A 134 -12.06 2.27 -17.20
N PRO A 135 -12.67 3.02 -18.13
CA PRO A 135 -13.73 3.98 -17.82
C PRO A 135 -14.95 3.34 -17.18
N VAL A 136 -15.32 2.12 -17.59
CA VAL A 136 -16.50 1.42 -17.07
C VAL A 136 -16.32 1.00 -15.63
N THR A 137 -15.15 0.39 -15.32
CA THR A 137 -14.77 0.06 -13.92
C THR A 137 -14.71 1.34 -13.07
N ALA A 138 -14.17 2.42 -13.58
CA ALA A 138 -14.08 3.70 -12.87
C ALA A 138 -15.48 4.29 -12.59
N ALA A 139 -16.36 4.31 -13.59
CA ALA A 139 -17.74 4.80 -13.45
C ALA A 139 -18.54 3.98 -12.41
N HIS A 140 -18.41 2.64 -12.39
CA HIS A 140 -19.02 1.79 -11.36
C HIS A 140 -18.45 2.01 -9.95
N ASN A 141 -17.26 2.61 -9.84
CA ASN A 141 -16.68 3.06 -8.57
C ASN A 141 -16.96 4.54 -8.27
N GLY A 142 -17.73 5.22 -9.13
CA GLY A 142 -18.21 6.60 -8.94
C GLY A 142 -17.14 7.68 -9.13
N VAL A 143 -16.09 7.40 -9.92
CA VAL A 143 -14.96 8.31 -10.16
C VAL A 143 -14.41 8.14 -11.58
N ASP A 144 -13.49 9.01 -11.98
CA ASP A 144 -12.70 8.85 -13.21
C ASP A 144 -11.58 7.82 -13.02
N PRO A 145 -10.98 7.29 -14.12
CA PRO A 145 -9.94 6.26 -14.06
C PRO A 145 -8.70 6.66 -13.28
N ALA A 146 -8.24 7.90 -13.41
CA ALA A 146 -7.03 8.38 -12.71
C ALA A 146 -7.27 8.46 -11.20
N THR A 147 -8.42 8.97 -10.78
CA THR A 147 -8.84 9.02 -9.37
C THR A 147 -8.97 7.62 -8.78
N LEU A 148 -9.54 6.66 -9.53
CA LEU A 148 -9.65 5.28 -9.06
C LEU A 148 -8.26 4.65 -8.90
N ALA A 149 -7.37 4.83 -9.87
CA ALA A 149 -5.99 4.32 -9.79
C ALA A 149 -5.24 4.89 -8.58
N LEU A 150 -5.40 6.19 -8.28
CA LEU A 150 -4.83 6.83 -7.09
C LEU A 150 -5.35 6.20 -5.79
N ARG A 151 -6.66 5.97 -5.68
CA ARG A 151 -7.26 5.29 -4.52
C ARG A 151 -6.69 3.88 -4.36
N TRP A 152 -6.53 3.14 -5.45
CA TRP A 152 -5.99 1.78 -5.43
C TRP A 152 -4.51 1.73 -5.03
N VAL A 153 -3.69 2.65 -5.55
CA VAL A 153 -2.29 2.81 -5.11
C VAL A 153 -2.24 3.12 -3.61
N ASN A 154 -3.11 4.03 -3.14
CA ASN A 154 -3.16 4.38 -1.72
C ASN A 154 -3.56 3.18 -0.85
N ASN A 155 -4.60 2.42 -1.23
CA ASN A 155 -5.01 1.22 -0.51
C ASN A 155 -3.86 0.21 -0.39
N LEU A 156 -3.17 -0.06 -1.50
CA LEU A 156 -2.05 -0.99 -1.49
C LEU A 156 -0.86 -0.46 -0.67
N ARG A 157 -0.56 0.84 -0.74
CA ARG A 157 0.47 1.48 0.10
C ARG A 157 0.14 1.38 1.59
N LEU A 158 -1.13 1.57 1.97
CA LEU A 158 -1.59 1.39 3.35
C LEU A 158 -1.35 -0.04 3.81
N CYS A 159 -1.73 -1.05 3.01
CA CYS A 159 -1.52 -2.46 3.33
C CYS A 159 -0.03 -2.81 3.46
N LEU A 160 0.82 -2.30 2.58
CA LEU A 160 2.27 -2.53 2.61
C LEU A 160 2.94 -1.81 3.78
N GLY A 161 2.46 -0.62 4.15
CA GLY A 161 3.04 0.20 5.23
C GLY A 161 2.59 -0.23 6.63
N THR A 162 1.47 -0.94 6.77
CA THR A 162 0.91 -1.30 8.07
C THR A 162 1.63 -2.45 8.78
N THR A 163 2.44 -3.23 8.07
CA THR A 163 3.17 -4.36 8.66
C THR A 163 4.27 -3.96 9.66
N GLU A 164 4.78 -2.72 9.62
CA GLU A 164 5.76 -2.17 10.57
C GLU A 164 5.62 -0.65 10.75
N ILE A 165 4.46 -0.14 11.21
CA ILE A 165 4.38 1.26 11.61
C ILE A 165 5.03 1.42 13.01
N ARG A 166 6.35 1.42 13.07
CA ARG A 166 7.05 2.23 14.06
C ARG A 166 6.95 3.66 13.56
N SER A 167 6.01 4.42 14.11
CA SER A 167 5.92 5.85 13.86
C SER A 167 7.25 6.50 14.26
N LEU A 168 8.09 6.85 13.28
CA LEU A 168 9.39 7.49 13.53
C LEU A 168 9.20 8.94 14.00
N ALA A 169 8.14 9.60 13.56
CA ALA A 169 7.75 10.93 13.99
C ALA A 169 6.27 11.18 13.69
N VAL A 170 5.61 11.92 14.58
CA VAL A 170 4.24 12.44 14.42
C VAL A 170 4.27 13.94 14.50
N GLN A 171 3.61 14.62 13.56
CA GLN A 171 3.44 16.06 13.56
C GLN A 171 2.01 16.42 13.18
N GLU A 172 1.43 17.42 13.84
CA GLU A 172 0.14 18.02 13.48
C GLU A 172 0.33 19.45 13.00
N GLY A 173 -0.50 19.85 12.04
CA GLY A 173 -0.46 21.18 11.47
C GLY A 173 -1.39 21.29 10.28
N LEU A 174 -1.21 22.31 9.45
CA LEU A 174 -2.02 22.51 8.27
C LEU A 174 -1.34 21.88 7.04
N ALA A 175 -2.13 21.20 6.22
CA ALA A 175 -1.77 20.84 4.86
C ALA A 175 -2.40 21.80 3.86
N SER A 176 -1.69 22.05 2.78
CA SER A 176 -2.24 22.62 1.56
C SER A 176 -1.85 21.75 0.36
N TRP A 177 -2.18 22.19 -0.84
CA TRP A 177 -1.79 21.48 -2.05
C TRP A 177 -1.31 22.45 -3.11
N TYR A 178 -0.44 21.97 -4.00
CA TYR A 178 0.08 22.78 -5.10
C TYR A 178 -0.43 22.26 -6.44
N GLY A 179 -0.95 23.17 -7.23
CA GLY A 179 -1.83 22.90 -8.34
C GLY A 179 -1.20 22.92 -9.71
N PRO A 180 -2.01 23.15 -10.76
CA PRO A 180 -1.64 22.88 -12.16
C PRO A 180 -0.46 23.71 -12.69
N GLY A 181 -0.20 24.89 -12.14
CA GLY A 181 0.92 25.73 -12.56
C GLY A 181 2.33 25.17 -12.27
N PHE A 182 2.43 24.06 -11.52
CA PHE A 182 3.68 23.39 -11.21
C PHE A 182 3.89 22.10 -12.00
N HIS A 183 2.85 21.55 -12.63
CA HIS A 183 2.94 20.30 -13.39
C HIS A 183 4.03 20.37 -14.47
N GLY A 184 4.88 19.35 -14.53
CA GLY A 184 5.99 19.28 -15.45
C GLY A 184 7.25 20.06 -15.03
N ARG A 185 7.22 20.84 -13.93
CA ARG A 185 8.41 21.53 -13.40
C ARG A 185 9.27 20.59 -12.58
N THR A 186 10.55 20.92 -12.45
CA THR A 186 11.49 20.18 -11.61
C THR A 186 11.22 20.45 -10.13
N THR A 187 11.11 19.40 -9.33
CA THR A 187 11.01 19.45 -7.86
C THR A 187 12.40 19.65 -7.23
N ALA A 188 12.44 19.91 -5.93
CA ALA A 188 13.71 20.05 -5.22
C ALA A 188 14.54 18.75 -5.15
N SER A 189 13.93 17.57 -5.38
CA SER A 189 14.65 16.30 -5.51
C SER A 189 15.24 16.07 -6.91
N GLY A 190 14.96 16.96 -7.87
CA GLY A 190 15.37 16.79 -9.27
C GLY A 190 14.35 16.04 -10.15
N GLU A 191 13.27 15.51 -9.57
CA GLU A 191 12.22 14.82 -10.31
C GLU A 191 11.30 15.80 -11.05
N THR A 192 10.66 15.35 -12.13
CA THR A 192 9.56 16.10 -12.75
C THR A 192 8.31 15.98 -11.91
N TYR A 193 7.75 17.12 -11.48
CA TYR A 193 6.51 17.15 -10.70
C TYR A 193 5.32 16.63 -11.50
N ASN A 194 4.72 15.56 -11.00
CA ASN A 194 3.46 15.03 -11.50
C ASN A 194 2.34 15.36 -10.50
N GLN A 195 1.45 16.30 -10.87
CA GLN A 195 0.33 16.69 -10.00
C GLN A 195 -0.64 15.55 -9.70
N TYR A 196 -0.68 14.49 -10.52
CA TYR A 196 -1.54 13.32 -10.35
C TYR A 196 -0.86 12.19 -9.55
N GLY A 197 0.39 12.35 -9.13
CA GLY A 197 1.08 11.39 -8.27
C GLY A 197 0.67 11.52 -6.80
N LEU A 198 1.01 10.54 -5.97
CA LEU A 198 0.89 10.62 -4.52
C LEU A 198 2.22 11.08 -3.91
N THR A 199 2.51 12.37 -4.05
CA THR A 199 3.74 13.00 -3.57
C THR A 199 3.42 14.24 -2.74
N ALA A 200 4.43 14.72 -2.01
CA ALA A 200 4.30 15.93 -1.22
C ALA A 200 5.64 16.67 -1.07
N ALA A 201 5.53 17.96 -0.74
CA ALA A 201 6.63 18.78 -0.30
C ALA A 201 6.64 18.87 1.23
N HIS A 202 7.81 18.67 1.84
CA HIS A 202 8.04 18.87 3.27
C HIS A 202 9.39 19.55 3.49
N ARG A 203 9.49 20.43 4.52
CA ARG A 203 10.67 21.28 4.73
C ARG A 203 11.92 20.49 5.10
N GLY A 204 11.80 19.51 6.00
CA GLY A 204 12.94 18.83 6.61
C GLY A 204 12.98 17.31 6.45
N LEU A 205 11.88 16.65 6.03
CA LEU A 205 11.94 15.19 5.82
C LEU A 205 12.83 14.87 4.63
N PRO A 206 13.66 13.83 4.69
CA PRO A 206 14.46 13.37 3.57
C PRO A 206 13.62 13.06 2.34
N PHE A 207 14.18 13.28 1.15
CA PHE A 207 13.54 12.83 -0.08
C PHE A 207 13.38 11.30 -0.08
N GLY A 208 12.29 10.80 -0.66
CA GLY A 208 11.94 9.39 -0.63
C GLY A 208 11.21 8.93 0.64
N SER A 209 11.15 9.75 1.70
CA SER A 209 10.38 9.41 2.91
C SER A 209 8.92 9.16 2.57
N MET A 210 8.36 8.06 3.12
CA MET A 210 6.94 7.74 3.01
C MET A 210 6.20 8.26 4.24
N VAL A 211 5.12 8.99 4.02
CA VAL A 211 4.37 9.71 5.07
C VAL A 211 2.89 9.40 4.93
N LEU A 212 2.28 8.90 6.01
CA LEU A 212 0.84 8.82 6.13
C LEU A 212 0.29 10.18 6.56
N VAL A 213 -0.53 10.80 5.73
CA VAL A 213 -1.21 12.06 5.99
C VAL A 213 -2.68 11.75 6.27
N THR A 214 -3.16 12.13 7.44
CA THR A 214 -4.55 11.98 7.85
C THR A 214 -5.20 13.34 7.97
N ASN A 215 -6.27 13.58 7.20
CA ASN A 215 -7.10 14.77 7.33
C ASN A 215 -7.94 14.66 8.63
N LEU A 216 -7.73 15.57 9.57
CA LEU A 216 -8.37 15.52 10.89
C LEU A 216 -9.84 15.96 10.88
N VAL A 217 -10.32 16.52 9.77
CA VAL A 217 -11.74 16.92 9.62
C VAL A 217 -12.61 15.73 9.21
N ASN A 218 -12.12 14.86 8.31
CA ASN A 218 -12.93 13.77 7.74
C ASN A 218 -12.36 12.37 7.97
N GLY A 219 -11.19 12.26 8.62
CA GLY A 219 -10.52 11.00 8.94
C GLY A 219 -9.88 10.28 7.75
N ARG A 220 -9.97 10.80 6.52
CA ARG A 220 -9.35 10.18 5.35
C ARG A 220 -7.85 10.30 5.39
N SER A 221 -7.17 9.28 4.87
CA SER A 221 -5.71 9.21 4.88
C SER A 221 -5.16 8.89 3.49
N VAL A 222 -3.94 9.39 3.24
CA VAL A 222 -3.17 9.10 2.03
C VAL A 222 -1.70 8.86 2.39
N VAL A 223 -1.06 7.90 1.73
CA VAL A 223 0.38 7.71 1.84
C VAL A 223 1.07 8.41 0.69
N VAL A 224 1.90 9.40 1.02
CA VAL A 224 2.65 10.20 0.05
C VAL A 224 4.15 9.97 0.18
N ARG A 225 4.87 10.15 -0.92
CA ARG A 225 6.32 10.18 -0.94
C ARG A 225 6.80 11.62 -0.97
N ILE A 226 7.75 11.97 -0.12
CA ILE A 226 8.37 13.30 -0.10
C ILE A 226 9.37 13.40 -1.25
N ASN A 227 9.14 14.33 -2.17
CA ASN A 227 10.02 14.58 -3.30
C ASN A 227 10.26 16.08 -3.58
N ASP A 228 9.71 16.95 -2.73
CA ASP A 228 9.89 18.38 -2.89
C ASP A 228 10.09 19.10 -1.54
N ARG A 229 10.44 20.39 -1.59
CA ARG A 229 10.64 21.27 -0.43
C ARG A 229 9.55 22.32 -0.35
N GLY A 230 8.95 22.46 0.82
CA GLY A 230 7.85 23.36 1.17
C GLY A 230 7.15 22.90 2.45
N PRO A 231 6.10 23.58 2.90
CA PRO A 231 5.44 24.75 2.31
C PRO A 231 6.26 26.06 2.41
N TYR A 232 6.23 26.80 1.32
CA TYR A 232 6.74 28.18 1.29
C TYR A 232 5.67 29.08 0.68
N PRO A 233 4.68 29.55 1.48
CA PRO A 233 3.65 30.45 0.97
C PRO A 233 4.29 31.73 0.42
N VAL A 234 3.71 32.22 -0.66
CA VAL A 234 4.13 33.49 -1.27
C VAL A 234 3.17 34.58 -0.82
N VAL A 235 3.64 35.59 -0.14
CA VAL A 235 2.88 36.78 0.25
C VAL A 235 3.57 37.98 -0.41
N SER A 236 2.81 38.74 -1.21
CA SER A 236 3.33 39.92 -1.95
C SER A 236 4.59 39.61 -2.79
N GLY A 237 4.63 38.42 -3.42
CA GLY A 237 5.75 38.00 -4.26
C GLY A 237 6.97 37.42 -3.52
N GLN A 238 6.98 37.45 -2.18
CA GLN A 238 8.05 36.89 -1.36
C GLN A 238 7.63 35.56 -0.73
N ARG A 239 8.56 34.61 -0.64
CA ARG A 239 8.37 33.37 0.12
C ARG A 239 8.38 33.67 1.61
N VAL A 240 7.27 33.39 2.27
CA VAL A 240 7.10 33.63 3.72
C VAL A 240 7.10 32.30 4.45
N PHE A 241 7.67 32.28 5.64
CA PHE A 241 7.59 31.12 6.53
C PHE A 241 6.19 31.07 7.16
N SER A 242 5.53 29.92 7.09
CA SER A 242 4.28 29.66 7.82
C SER A 242 4.54 28.56 8.83
N GLU A 243 4.52 28.89 10.12
CA GLU A 243 4.78 27.91 11.18
C GLU A 243 3.75 26.80 11.21
N ASN A 244 2.48 27.08 10.86
CA ASN A 244 1.37 26.16 10.98
C ASN A 244 1.20 25.25 9.76
N ARG A 245 1.73 25.61 8.58
CA ARG A 245 1.69 24.74 7.40
C ARG A 245 2.90 23.82 7.39
N ILE A 246 2.65 22.52 7.46
CA ILE A 246 3.69 21.50 7.61
C ILE A 246 3.96 20.71 6.33
N ILE A 247 2.98 20.62 5.43
CA ILE A 247 3.07 19.80 4.22
C ILE A 247 2.25 20.42 3.09
N ASP A 248 2.78 20.37 1.85
CA ASP A 248 2.03 20.66 0.64
C ASP A 248 1.85 19.38 -0.16
N LEU A 249 0.60 18.98 -0.39
CA LEU A 249 0.27 17.76 -1.13
C LEU A 249 0.24 18.03 -2.64
N SER A 250 0.58 17.02 -3.43
CA SER A 250 0.19 17.02 -4.84
C SER A 250 -1.33 17.06 -4.97
N ARG A 251 -1.84 17.47 -6.13
CA ARG A 251 -3.29 17.47 -6.40
C ARG A 251 -3.90 16.09 -6.19
N GLY A 252 -3.29 15.02 -6.74
CA GLY A 252 -3.78 13.66 -6.59
C GLY A 252 -3.85 13.21 -5.13
N ALA A 253 -2.85 13.56 -4.31
CA ALA A 253 -2.89 13.26 -2.88
C ALA A 253 -4.00 14.05 -2.15
N ALA A 254 -4.18 15.32 -2.50
CA ALA A 254 -5.22 16.18 -1.93
C ALA A 254 -6.64 15.70 -2.30
N GLU A 255 -6.84 15.16 -3.51
CA GLU A 255 -8.10 14.55 -3.94
C GLU A 255 -8.46 13.32 -3.08
N VAL A 256 -7.50 12.47 -2.75
CA VAL A 256 -7.73 11.26 -1.93
C VAL A 256 -8.30 11.61 -0.55
N ILE A 257 -7.87 12.71 0.05
CA ILE A 257 -8.29 13.13 1.40
C ILE A 257 -9.30 14.29 1.41
N ASP A 258 -9.93 14.62 0.26
CA ASP A 258 -10.91 15.71 0.09
C ASP A 258 -10.37 17.08 0.53
N LEU A 259 -9.13 17.40 0.19
CA LEU A 259 -8.49 18.68 0.52
C LEU A 259 -8.64 19.73 -0.59
N ILE A 260 -9.05 19.34 -1.83
CA ILE A 260 -9.07 20.25 -2.98
C ILE A 260 -10.03 21.43 -2.75
N GLY A 261 -11.28 21.16 -2.38
CA GLY A 261 -12.30 22.20 -2.17
C GLY A 261 -11.93 23.16 -1.04
N PRO A 262 -11.61 22.67 0.16
CA PRO A 262 -11.21 23.52 1.28
C PRO A 262 -9.86 24.23 1.06
N GLY A 263 -8.95 23.66 0.27
CA GLY A 263 -7.64 24.21 -0.04
C GLY A 263 -6.60 24.06 1.08
N VAL A 264 -7.00 24.29 2.34
CA VAL A 264 -6.14 24.13 3.54
C VAL A 264 -6.96 23.49 4.66
N GLN A 265 -6.42 22.44 5.29
CA GLN A 265 -7.06 21.78 6.44
C GLN A 265 -6.04 21.23 7.45
N PRO A 266 -6.47 21.01 8.71
CA PRO A 266 -5.64 20.36 9.72
C PRO A 266 -5.42 18.89 9.37
N VAL A 267 -4.16 18.50 9.48
CA VAL A 267 -3.73 17.12 9.25
C VAL A 267 -2.80 16.63 10.35
N ARG A 268 -2.75 15.32 10.49
CA ARG A 268 -1.69 14.61 11.21
C ARG A 268 -0.84 13.88 10.20
N ILE A 269 0.48 14.06 10.27
CA ILE A 269 1.43 13.28 9.49
C ILE A 269 2.14 12.27 10.39
N ARG A 270 2.37 11.06 9.86
CA ARG A 270 3.21 10.03 10.48
C ARG A 270 4.21 9.54 9.45
N VAL A 271 5.49 9.61 9.79
CA VAL A 271 6.56 9.07 8.95
C VAL A 271 6.53 7.56 9.09
N ILE A 272 6.32 6.83 7.97
CA ILE A 272 6.25 5.36 7.93
C ILE A 272 7.60 4.75 7.54
N ASN A 273 8.31 5.42 6.64
CA ASN A 273 9.66 5.03 6.23
C ASN A 273 10.47 6.30 5.94
N VAL A 274 11.73 6.29 6.27
CA VAL A 274 12.66 7.40 6.00
C VAL A 274 13.42 7.09 4.73
N GLY A 275 13.53 8.07 3.81
CA GLY A 275 14.33 7.92 2.59
C GLY A 275 15.80 7.59 2.91
N LEU A 276 16.45 6.87 2.02
CA LEU A 276 17.81 6.32 2.22
C LEU A 276 18.90 7.35 2.59
N GLU A 277 18.67 8.64 2.34
CA GLU A 277 19.64 9.70 2.66
C GLU A 277 19.87 9.92 4.17
N VAL A 278 19.00 9.39 5.05
CA VAL A 278 19.12 9.59 6.52
C VAL A 278 20.01 8.56 7.17
N VAL A 279 20.21 7.40 6.56
CA VAL A 279 21.02 6.33 7.18
C VAL A 279 22.50 6.73 7.30
N GLN A 280 22.97 7.68 6.50
CA GLN A 280 24.37 8.16 6.58
C GLN A 280 24.62 9.23 7.64
N VAL A 281 23.57 9.90 8.16
CA VAL A 281 23.72 11.00 9.13
C VAL A 281 23.54 10.54 10.58
N LEU A 282 22.98 9.33 10.80
CA LEU A 282 22.72 8.80 12.15
C LEU A 282 23.66 7.64 12.56
N ALA A 283 24.67 7.32 11.78
CA ALA A 283 25.74 6.43 12.23
C ALA A 283 26.66 7.22 13.20
N PRO A 284 26.78 6.84 14.46
CA PRO A 284 27.77 7.45 15.35
C PRO A 284 29.18 7.03 14.88
N ASP A 285 30.10 8.00 14.87
CA ASP A 285 31.53 7.81 14.73
C ASP A 285 32.09 6.89 15.85
#